data_01713573d1688e9e8167ac95e83fb930
#
_entry.id   01713573d1688e9e8167ac95e83fb930
#
_cell.length_a   1.000
_cell.length_b   1.000
_cell.length_c   1.000
_cell.angle_alpha   90.00
_cell.angle_beta   90.00
_cell.angle_gamma   90.00
#
_symmetry.space_group_name_H-M   'P 1'
#
loop_
_entity.id
_entity.type
_entity.pdbx_description
1 polymer ?
#
loop_
_entity_poly.entity_id
_entity_poly.type
_entity_poly.pdbx_seq_one_letter_code
_entity_poly.pdbx_strand_id
1 'polypeptide(L)'
;MSARATIWLVLGLLAGCAAPAPGGPRYLGVETALLEGDLVRFIVAVADTNDPEVAEEYAACAAAQYALIRGQGFTRRVRVNTIREGGTWRADAVYTISSDLPRGRATLDAAVKVADCGASGIPTV
;
A
#
# COMPACT_ATOMS: atom_id res chain seq x y z
N MET A 1 -28.23 -9.55 67.63
CA MET A 1 -28.78 -9.69 66.26
C MET A 1 -27.86 -9.00 65.29
N SER A 2 -27.10 -9.76 64.58
CA SER A 2 -26.12 -9.27 63.71
C SER A 2 -26.70 -9.04 62.25
N ALA A 3 -26.77 -7.81 61.87
CA ALA A 3 -27.09 -7.49 60.48
C ALA A 3 -25.84 -7.71 59.60
N ARG A 4 -25.89 -8.77 58.82
CA ARG A 4 -24.84 -9.01 57.80
C ARG A 4 -25.17 -8.18 56.60
N ALA A 5 -24.46 -7.06 56.44
CA ALA A 5 -24.47 -6.32 55.20
C ALA A 5 -23.60 -7.06 54.19
N THR A 6 -24.24 -7.65 53.21
CA THR A 6 -23.55 -8.27 52.08
C THR A 6 -23.27 -7.18 51.10
N ILE A 7 -22.00 -6.76 51.06
CA ILE A 7 -21.52 -5.82 50.02
C ILE A 7 -21.30 -6.62 48.75
N TRP A 8 -22.16 -6.42 47.79
CA TRP A 8 -21.94 -6.90 46.41
C TRP A 8 -20.96 -5.98 45.72
N LEU A 9 -19.76 -6.46 45.61
CA LEU A 9 -18.76 -5.82 44.72
C LEU A 9 -19.14 -6.13 43.29
N VAL A 10 -19.77 -5.18 42.63
CA VAL A 10 -19.95 -5.25 41.16
C VAL A 10 -18.61 -4.91 40.53
N LEU A 11 -17.88 -5.93 40.15
CA LEU A 11 -16.72 -5.78 39.28
C LEU A 11 -17.23 -5.44 37.88
N GLY A 12 -17.28 -4.15 37.56
CA GLY A 12 -17.54 -3.69 36.22
C GLY A 12 -16.34 -4.08 35.32
N LEU A 13 -16.53 -5.09 34.50
CA LEU A 13 -15.62 -5.33 33.37
C LEU A 13 -15.78 -4.15 32.41
N LEU A 14 -14.88 -3.20 32.50
CA LEU A 14 -14.64 -2.26 31.43
C LEU A 14 -13.96 -3.05 30.29
N ALA A 15 -14.78 -3.59 29.40
CA ALA A 15 -14.30 -4.02 28.10
C ALA A 15 -13.89 -2.75 27.35
N GLY A 16 -12.63 -2.34 27.51
CA GLY A 16 -12.05 -1.30 26.70
C GLY A 16 -12.00 -1.81 25.26
N CYS A 17 -12.85 -1.27 24.38
CA CYS A 17 -12.59 -1.35 22.96
C CYS A 17 -11.29 -0.62 22.71
N ALA A 18 -10.18 -1.36 22.55
CA ALA A 18 -8.94 -0.79 22.06
C ALA A 18 -9.25 -0.29 20.65
N ALA A 19 -9.33 1.04 20.49
CA ALA A 19 -9.29 1.62 19.17
C ALA A 19 -8.02 1.10 18.47
N PRO A 20 -8.09 0.64 17.20
CA PRO A 20 -6.87 0.28 16.48
C PRO A 20 -5.93 1.46 16.59
N ALA A 21 -4.70 1.22 17.06
CA ALA A 21 -3.68 2.24 17.09
C ALA A 21 -3.63 2.89 15.71
N PRO A 22 -3.55 4.25 15.59
CA PRO A 22 -3.34 4.88 14.30
C PRO A 22 -2.00 4.36 13.79
N GLY A 23 -2.06 3.26 13.09
CA GLY A 23 -0.90 2.53 12.68
C GLY A 23 -0.68 2.70 11.20
N GLY A 24 0.41 3.34 10.86
CA GLY A 24 0.98 3.28 9.55
C GLY A 24 0.34 4.18 8.50
N PRO A 25 0.85 4.05 7.29
CA PRO A 25 0.45 4.87 6.15
C PRO A 25 -1.01 4.67 5.78
N ARG A 26 -1.62 5.75 5.31
CA ARG A 26 -2.96 5.71 4.75
C ARG A 26 -2.87 5.84 3.23
N TYR A 27 -3.25 4.78 2.54
CA TYR A 27 -3.20 4.70 1.08
C TYR A 27 -4.46 5.35 0.49
N LEU A 28 -4.27 6.37 -0.35
CA LEU A 28 -5.36 7.21 -0.84
C LEU A 28 -5.83 6.89 -2.26
N GLY A 29 -5.20 5.92 -2.90
CA GLY A 29 -5.61 5.45 -4.20
C GLY A 29 -4.56 5.58 -5.29
N VAL A 30 -4.89 5.02 -6.45
CA VAL A 30 -4.03 4.93 -7.62
C VAL A 30 -4.79 5.41 -8.85
N GLU A 31 -4.19 6.32 -9.60
CA GLU A 31 -4.61 6.66 -10.96
C GLU A 31 -3.69 5.97 -11.96
N THR A 32 -4.28 5.33 -12.95
CA THR A 32 -3.54 4.60 -13.98
C THR A 32 -3.80 5.24 -15.34
N ALA A 33 -2.75 5.51 -16.09
CA ALA A 33 -2.82 6.04 -17.44
C ALA A 33 -1.93 5.24 -18.38
N LEU A 34 -2.52 4.76 -19.47
CA LEU A 34 -1.78 4.12 -20.55
C LEU A 34 -1.00 5.18 -21.33
N LEU A 35 0.27 4.93 -21.53
CA LEU A 35 1.13 5.73 -22.40
C LEU A 35 1.39 4.95 -23.70
N GLU A 36 2.32 5.42 -24.51
CA GLU A 36 2.66 4.74 -25.75
C GLU A 36 3.36 3.39 -25.50
N GLY A 37 3.06 2.40 -26.33
CA GLY A 37 3.66 1.08 -26.26
C GLY A 37 3.31 0.36 -24.96
N ASP A 38 4.34 -0.15 -24.31
CA ASP A 38 4.21 -0.91 -23.05
C ASP A 38 4.34 -0.04 -21.80
N LEU A 39 4.33 1.29 -21.97
CA LEU A 39 4.48 2.23 -20.86
C LEU A 39 3.14 2.50 -20.17
N VAL A 40 3.16 2.44 -18.87
CA VAL A 40 2.00 2.74 -18.03
C VAL A 40 2.42 3.69 -16.91
N ARG A 41 1.63 4.72 -16.69
CA ARG A 41 1.85 5.69 -15.63
C ARG A 41 0.92 5.41 -14.47
N PHE A 42 1.48 5.44 -13.27
CA PHE A 42 0.75 5.30 -12.01
C PHE A 42 0.99 6.54 -11.17
N ILE A 43 -0.09 7.18 -10.74
CA ILE A 43 -0.04 8.27 -9.77
C ILE A 43 -0.69 7.78 -8.50
N VAL A 44 0.07 7.74 -7.43
CA VAL A 44 -0.39 7.28 -6.13
C VAL A 44 -0.28 8.39 -5.08
N ALA A 45 -1.10 8.29 -4.06
CA ALA A 45 -1.06 9.21 -2.93
C ALA A 45 -1.10 8.43 -1.62
N VAL A 46 -0.27 8.85 -0.66
CA VAL A 46 -0.17 8.25 0.68
C VAL A 46 -0.10 9.35 1.72
N ALA A 47 -0.91 9.24 2.75
CA ALA A 47 -0.89 10.13 3.91
C ALA A 47 -0.35 9.41 5.15
N ASP A 48 -0.14 10.16 6.22
CA ASP A 48 0.23 9.64 7.54
C ASP A 48 1.55 8.86 7.57
N THR A 49 2.51 9.29 6.76
CA THR A 49 3.88 8.81 6.76
C THR A 49 4.86 9.94 6.47
N ASN A 50 6.06 9.86 7.03
CA ASN A 50 7.17 10.76 6.71
C ASN A 50 8.14 10.16 5.69
N ASP A 51 7.90 8.93 5.26
CA ASP A 51 8.77 8.20 4.35
C ASP A 51 8.23 8.24 2.91
N PRO A 52 8.92 8.95 1.99
CA PRO A 52 8.52 9.00 0.59
C PRO A 52 8.60 7.64 -0.11
N GLU A 53 9.43 6.73 0.37
CA GLU A 53 9.55 5.37 -0.21
C GLU A 53 8.24 4.59 -0.10
N VAL A 54 7.39 4.89 0.87
CA VAL A 54 6.08 4.26 1.00
C VAL A 54 5.22 4.52 -0.24
N ALA A 55 5.24 5.74 -0.77
CA ALA A 55 4.52 6.08 -1.99
C ALA A 55 5.12 5.38 -3.22
N GLU A 56 6.45 5.31 -3.29
CA GLU A 56 7.13 4.59 -4.39
C GLU A 56 6.81 3.10 -4.35
N GLU A 57 6.79 2.50 -3.19
CA GLU A 57 6.44 1.09 -3.00
C GLU A 57 4.98 0.83 -3.37
N TYR A 58 4.08 1.73 -3.02
CA TYR A 58 2.69 1.66 -3.43
C TYR A 58 2.53 1.68 -4.95
N ALA A 59 3.27 2.56 -5.63
CA ALA A 59 3.30 2.59 -7.10
C ALA A 59 3.83 1.29 -7.70
N ALA A 60 4.88 0.70 -7.11
CA ALA A 60 5.42 -0.59 -7.54
C ALA A 60 4.39 -1.72 -7.38
N CYS A 61 3.64 -1.73 -6.30
CA CYS A 61 2.56 -2.67 -6.07
C CYS A 61 1.45 -2.53 -7.11
N ALA A 62 1.05 -1.31 -7.41
CA ALA A 62 0.06 -1.01 -8.44
C ALA A 62 0.52 -1.48 -9.83
N ALA A 63 1.78 -1.23 -10.18
CA ALA A 63 2.37 -1.66 -11.44
C ALA A 63 2.40 -3.18 -11.58
N ALA A 64 2.82 -3.89 -10.54
CA ALA A 64 2.87 -5.34 -10.52
C ALA A 64 1.48 -5.96 -10.69
N GLN A 65 0.50 -5.44 -9.98
CA GLN A 65 -0.88 -5.91 -10.11
C GLN A 65 -1.45 -5.62 -11.49
N TYR A 66 -1.22 -4.43 -12.02
CA TYR A 66 -1.66 -4.07 -13.35
C TYR A 66 -1.08 -5.02 -14.41
N ALA A 67 0.22 -5.35 -14.30
CA ALA A 67 0.86 -6.31 -15.17
C ALA A 67 0.14 -7.66 -15.16
N LEU A 68 -0.17 -8.20 -13.99
CA LEU A 68 -0.91 -9.47 -13.85
C LEU A 68 -2.31 -9.39 -14.45
N ILE A 69 -3.04 -8.29 -14.24
CA ILE A 69 -4.37 -8.06 -14.82
C ILE A 69 -4.31 -8.10 -16.34
N ARG A 70 -3.22 -7.60 -16.92
CA ARG A 70 -2.98 -7.58 -18.37
C ARG A 70 -2.36 -8.89 -18.90
N GLY A 71 -2.20 -9.89 -18.05
CA GLY A 71 -1.59 -11.17 -18.42
C GLY A 71 -0.08 -11.09 -18.64
N GLN A 72 0.58 -10.07 -18.06
CA GLN A 72 2.03 -9.88 -18.17
C GLN A 72 2.73 -10.31 -16.88
N GLY A 73 3.86 -10.98 -16.99
CA GLY A 73 4.57 -11.53 -15.84
C GLY A 73 5.58 -10.57 -15.20
N PHE A 74 5.96 -9.50 -15.91
CA PHE A 74 7.04 -8.61 -15.49
C PHE A 74 6.70 -7.15 -15.67
N THR A 75 7.27 -6.34 -14.80
CA THR A 75 7.25 -4.89 -14.91
C THR A 75 8.61 -4.31 -14.54
N ARG A 76 8.97 -3.17 -15.12
CA ARG A 76 10.22 -2.49 -14.84
C ARG A 76 9.98 -1.00 -14.66
N ARG A 77 10.50 -0.46 -13.58
CA ARG A 77 10.43 0.99 -13.34
C ARG A 77 11.30 1.73 -14.33
N VAL A 78 10.70 2.69 -15.03
CA VAL A 78 11.40 3.62 -15.94
C VAL A 78 11.81 4.88 -15.20
N ARG A 79 10.86 5.46 -14.44
CA ARG A 79 11.11 6.63 -13.59
C ARG A 79 10.10 6.71 -12.46
N VAL A 80 10.45 7.43 -11.43
CA VAL A 80 9.53 7.82 -10.37
C VAL A 80 9.90 9.23 -9.89
N ASN A 81 8.91 10.08 -9.72
CA ASN A 81 9.03 11.38 -9.10
C ASN A 81 8.09 11.44 -7.89
N THR A 82 8.64 11.73 -6.73
CA THR A 82 7.89 11.77 -5.49
C THR A 82 7.94 13.18 -4.92
N ILE A 83 6.78 13.75 -4.65
CA ILE A 83 6.63 15.09 -4.07
C ILE A 83 5.75 15.05 -2.85
N ARG A 84 5.92 16.02 -1.97
CA ARG A 84 5.05 16.21 -0.81
C ARG A 84 4.16 17.43 -1.02
N GLU A 85 2.85 17.20 -0.90
CA GLU A 85 1.83 18.25 -0.95
C GLU A 85 1.03 18.23 0.35
N GLY A 86 1.27 19.21 1.22
CA GLY A 86 0.67 19.20 2.55
C GLY A 86 1.11 17.97 3.34
N GLY A 87 0.16 17.20 3.88
CA GLY A 87 0.43 15.96 4.61
C GLY A 87 0.47 14.71 3.74
N THR A 88 0.54 14.84 2.42
CA THR A 88 0.41 13.73 1.47
C THR A 88 1.67 13.60 0.61
N TRP A 89 2.19 12.39 0.51
CA TRP A 89 3.19 12.02 -0.48
C TRP A 89 2.49 11.58 -1.76
N ARG A 90 2.93 12.11 -2.88
CA ARG A 90 2.44 11.75 -4.20
C ARG A 90 3.61 11.24 -5.03
N ALA A 91 3.47 10.04 -5.57
CA ALA A 91 4.44 9.47 -6.50
C ALA A 91 3.84 9.38 -7.90
N ASP A 92 4.57 9.89 -8.88
CA ASP A 92 4.29 9.76 -10.30
C ASP A 92 5.32 8.81 -10.89
N ALA A 93 4.90 7.60 -11.19
CA ALA A 93 5.77 6.52 -11.60
C ALA A 93 5.40 5.99 -12.98
N VAL A 94 6.39 5.74 -13.81
CA VAL A 94 6.21 5.10 -15.10
C VAL A 94 6.93 3.77 -15.12
N TYR A 95 6.19 2.75 -15.56
CA TYR A 95 6.65 1.37 -15.67
C TYR A 95 6.44 0.84 -17.07
N THR A 96 7.31 -0.08 -17.50
CA THR A 96 7.00 -0.98 -18.61
C THR A 96 6.35 -2.24 -18.08
N ILE A 97 5.49 -2.86 -18.87
CA ILE A 97 4.95 -4.19 -18.60
C ILE A 97 5.35 -5.12 -19.74
N SER A 98 5.68 -6.37 -19.42
CA SER A 98 6.05 -7.36 -20.45
C SER A 98 5.77 -8.79 -20.01
N SER A 99 5.60 -9.68 -20.98
CA SER A 99 5.50 -11.11 -20.75
C SER A 99 6.86 -11.77 -20.52
N ASP A 100 7.91 -11.16 -21.02
CA ASP A 100 9.28 -11.65 -20.91
C ASP A 100 10.06 -10.81 -19.91
N LEU A 101 11.10 -11.41 -19.31
CA LEU A 101 11.98 -10.71 -18.38
C LEU A 101 12.69 -9.55 -19.06
N PRO A 102 12.39 -8.28 -18.68
CA PRO A 102 13.06 -7.14 -19.29
C PRO A 102 14.53 -7.10 -18.90
N ARG A 103 15.35 -6.57 -19.80
CA ARG A 103 16.74 -6.27 -19.49
C ARG A 103 16.83 -5.00 -18.67
N GLY A 104 17.77 -4.96 -17.75
CA GLY A 104 18.07 -3.77 -16.97
C GLY A 104 17.74 -3.91 -15.49
N ARG A 105 17.87 -2.78 -14.78
CA ARG A 105 17.62 -2.69 -13.34
C ARG A 105 16.16 -2.38 -13.06
N ALA A 106 15.77 -2.54 -11.80
CA ALA A 106 14.43 -2.26 -11.29
C ALA A 106 13.33 -3.10 -11.96
N THR A 107 13.67 -4.31 -12.41
CA THR A 107 12.72 -5.30 -12.91
C THR A 107 12.07 -6.03 -11.76
N LEU A 108 10.76 -6.18 -11.82
CA LEU A 108 9.94 -6.88 -10.85
C LEU A 108 9.26 -8.08 -11.51
N ASP A 109 9.35 -9.23 -10.86
CA ASP A 109 8.41 -10.34 -11.10
C ASP A 109 7.06 -9.93 -10.50
N ALA A 110 6.06 -9.79 -11.35
CA ALA A 110 4.78 -9.23 -10.94
C ALA A 110 4.07 -10.08 -9.88
N ALA A 111 4.09 -11.40 -10.02
CA ALA A 111 3.44 -12.30 -9.07
C ALA A 111 4.12 -12.26 -7.70
N VAL A 112 5.44 -12.29 -7.67
CA VAL A 112 6.23 -12.19 -6.43
C VAL A 112 5.97 -10.84 -5.76
N LYS A 113 5.99 -9.76 -6.54
CA LYS A 113 5.77 -8.42 -5.99
C LYS A 113 4.38 -8.25 -5.39
N VAL A 114 3.35 -8.74 -6.05
CA VAL A 114 1.97 -8.68 -5.52
C VAL A 114 1.86 -9.46 -4.21
N ALA A 115 2.50 -10.62 -4.10
CA ALA A 115 2.52 -11.39 -2.86
C ALA A 115 3.21 -10.62 -1.73
N ASP A 116 4.35 -9.99 -2.02
CA ASP A 116 5.07 -9.16 -1.04
C ASP A 116 4.24 -7.95 -0.59
N CYS A 117 3.52 -7.33 -1.52
CA CYS A 117 2.61 -6.22 -1.21
C CYS A 117 1.51 -6.66 -0.23
N GLY A 118 0.91 -7.81 -0.48
CA GLY A 118 -0.10 -8.38 0.43
C GLY A 118 0.45 -8.66 1.82
N ALA A 119 1.64 -9.22 1.90
CA ALA A 119 2.31 -9.50 3.18
C ALA A 119 2.67 -8.21 3.94
N SER A 120 2.92 -7.12 3.24
CA SER A 120 3.25 -5.81 3.81
C SER A 120 2.03 -4.92 4.08
N GLY A 121 0.83 -5.40 3.78
CA GLY A 121 -0.40 -4.64 3.98
C GLY A 121 -0.58 -3.47 3.00
N ILE A 122 0.12 -3.48 1.88
CA ILE A 122 -0.02 -2.48 0.83
C ILE A 122 -1.20 -2.88 -0.05
N PRO A 123 -2.21 -2.01 -0.22
CA PRO A 123 -3.37 -2.39 -1.00
C PRO A 123 -3.02 -2.51 -2.48
N THR A 124 -3.66 -3.46 -3.12
CA THR A 124 -3.74 -3.61 -4.57
C THR A 124 -5.20 -3.52 -4.98
N VAL A 125 -5.42 -3.16 -6.19
CA VAL A 125 -6.79 -2.92 -6.69
C VAL A 125 -7.59 -4.23 -6.74
#